data_9707173c9b841951a98c9a4eea3183f3
#
_entry.id   9707173c9b841951a98c9a4eea3183f3
#
_cell.length_a   1.000
_cell.length_b   1.000
_cell.length_c   1.000
_cell.angle_alpha   90.00
_cell.angle_beta   90.00
_cell.angle_gamma   90.00
#
_symmetry.space_group_name_H-M   'P 1'
#
loop_
_entity.id
_entity.type
_entity.pdbx_description
1 polymer ?
#
loop_
_entity_poly.entity_id
_entity_poly.type
_entity_poly.pdbx_seq_one_letter_code
_entity_poly.pdbx_strand_id
1 'polypeptide(L)'
;MREQKWNLGRFIGRSSALLLLFALLFLPSARAEEGENLPKIIIGSDEYQPYSYYNVDGSPQGVDVEMAREAFRRMGYAPVFRHVAWEDKDEALADGTVDCLWSGFMMNNCDCL
;
A
#
# COMPACT_ATOMS: atom_id res chain seq x y z
N MET A 1 -28.43 -64.52 -23.58
CA MET A 1 -27.40 -63.65 -22.95
C MET A 1 -27.66 -62.21 -23.34
N ARG A 2 -28.13 -61.41 -22.40
CA ARG A 2 -28.32 -59.95 -22.63
C ARG A 2 -27.03 -59.26 -22.23
N GLU A 3 -26.33 -58.67 -23.19
CA GLU A 3 -25.19 -57.79 -22.92
C GLU A 3 -25.73 -56.50 -22.30
N GLN A 4 -25.47 -56.31 -21.03
CA GLN A 4 -25.66 -55.01 -20.38
C GLN A 4 -24.54 -54.05 -20.84
N LYS A 5 -24.88 -53.22 -21.85
CA LYS A 5 -24.04 -52.09 -22.17
C LYS A 5 -24.13 -51.07 -21.02
N TRP A 6 -23.14 -51.08 -20.16
CA TRP A 6 -22.98 -50.06 -19.13
C TRP A 6 -22.77 -48.68 -19.78
N ASN A 7 -23.71 -47.77 -19.54
CA ASN A 7 -23.62 -46.39 -20.00
C ASN A 7 -22.59 -45.65 -19.17
N LEU A 8 -21.31 -45.94 -19.34
CA LEU A 8 -20.19 -45.31 -18.65
C LEU A 8 -20.03 -43.83 -19.06
N GLY A 9 -20.55 -43.45 -20.24
CA GLY A 9 -20.43 -42.09 -20.76
C GLY A 9 -21.29 -41.04 -20.07
N ARG A 10 -22.31 -41.44 -19.31
CA ARG A 10 -23.22 -40.48 -18.63
C ARG A 10 -22.68 -39.99 -17.25
N PHE A 11 -21.78 -40.74 -16.64
CA PHE A 11 -21.21 -40.41 -15.34
C PHE A 11 -19.97 -39.52 -15.45
N ILE A 12 -19.23 -39.60 -16.56
CA ILE A 12 -18.00 -38.81 -16.77
C ILE A 12 -18.30 -37.32 -16.96
N GLY A 13 -19.43 -36.96 -17.61
CA GLY A 13 -19.79 -35.56 -17.87
C GLY A 13 -20.19 -34.75 -16.63
N ARG A 14 -20.78 -35.42 -15.62
CA ARG A 14 -21.29 -34.74 -14.41
C ARG A 14 -20.19 -34.52 -13.36
N SER A 15 -19.24 -35.43 -13.27
CA SER A 15 -18.10 -35.31 -12.35
C SER A 15 -17.06 -34.30 -12.84
N SER A 16 -16.89 -34.17 -14.16
CA SER A 16 -15.96 -33.21 -14.76
C SER A 16 -16.41 -31.76 -14.54
N ALA A 17 -17.73 -31.49 -14.62
CA ALA A 17 -18.28 -30.17 -14.37
C ALA A 17 -18.15 -29.75 -12.91
N LEU A 18 -18.30 -30.69 -11.96
CA LEU A 18 -18.14 -30.43 -10.53
C LEU A 18 -16.68 -30.15 -10.15
N LEU A 19 -15.72 -30.85 -10.77
CA LEU A 19 -14.29 -30.65 -10.60
C LEU A 19 -13.83 -29.28 -11.15
N LEU A 20 -14.37 -28.84 -12.29
CA LEU A 20 -14.11 -27.53 -12.86
C LEU A 20 -14.68 -26.40 -11.99
N LEU A 21 -15.87 -26.59 -11.42
CA LEU A 21 -16.47 -25.61 -10.51
C LEU A 21 -15.68 -25.48 -9.21
N PHE A 22 -15.16 -26.61 -8.69
CA PHE A 22 -14.32 -26.61 -7.49
C PHE A 22 -12.94 -26.01 -7.74
N ALA A 23 -12.36 -26.18 -8.91
CA ALA A 23 -11.11 -25.56 -9.31
C ALA A 23 -11.21 -24.03 -9.44
N LEU A 24 -12.39 -23.50 -9.83
CA LEU A 24 -12.62 -22.04 -9.88
C LEU A 24 -12.68 -21.38 -8.48
N LEU A 25 -13.06 -22.14 -7.45
CA LEU A 25 -13.12 -21.64 -6.06
C LEU A 25 -11.74 -21.55 -5.39
N PHE A 26 -10.74 -22.26 -5.94
CA PHE A 26 -9.36 -22.25 -5.48
C PHE A 26 -8.41 -21.45 -6.35
N LEU A 27 -8.91 -20.61 -7.25
CA LEU A 27 -8.05 -19.62 -7.90
C LEU A 27 -7.49 -18.72 -6.78
N PRO A 28 -6.17 -18.71 -6.54
CA PRO A 28 -5.59 -17.74 -5.64
C PRO A 28 -5.97 -16.38 -6.23
N SER A 29 -6.68 -15.57 -5.44
CA SER A 29 -6.86 -14.17 -5.77
C SER A 29 -5.45 -13.62 -5.98
N ALA A 30 -5.08 -13.38 -7.23
CA ALA A 30 -3.87 -12.67 -7.57
C ALA A 30 -4.02 -11.31 -6.90
N ARG A 31 -3.49 -11.20 -5.69
CA ARG A 31 -3.31 -9.94 -5.01
C ARG A 31 -2.27 -9.23 -5.86
N ALA A 32 -2.75 -8.35 -6.71
CA ALA A 32 -1.87 -7.47 -7.45
C ALA A 32 -0.97 -6.80 -6.41
N GLU A 33 0.33 -7.03 -6.51
CA GLU A 33 1.34 -6.24 -5.81
C GLU A 33 1.32 -4.86 -6.48
N GLU A 34 0.39 -4.02 -6.06
CA GLU A 34 0.17 -2.65 -6.55
C GLU A 34 1.26 -1.68 -6.08
N GLY A 35 2.40 -2.18 -5.60
CA GLY A 35 3.45 -1.32 -5.02
C GLY A 35 4.61 -0.97 -5.95
N GLU A 36 4.85 -1.72 -7.02
CA GLU A 36 6.16 -1.67 -7.70
C GLU A 36 6.28 -0.60 -8.81
N ASN A 37 5.18 0.02 -9.23
CA ASN A 37 5.16 1.04 -10.31
C ASN A 37 4.50 2.36 -9.95
N LEU A 38 4.23 2.63 -8.68
CA LEU A 38 3.65 3.90 -8.29
C LEU A 38 4.71 5.02 -8.30
N PRO A 39 4.36 6.23 -8.77
CA PRO A 39 5.26 7.37 -8.69
C PRO A 39 5.59 7.65 -7.21
N LYS A 40 6.86 7.89 -6.93
CA LYS A 40 7.32 8.22 -5.57
C LYS A 40 6.95 9.64 -5.23
N ILE A 41 6.55 9.86 -3.96
CA ILE A 41 6.42 11.17 -3.35
C ILE A 41 7.30 11.23 -2.12
N ILE A 42 8.16 12.25 -2.03
CA ILE A 42 9.10 12.43 -0.93
C ILE A 42 8.43 13.32 0.12
N ILE A 43 8.25 12.74 1.30
CA ILE A 43 7.56 13.37 2.43
C ILE A 43 8.59 13.73 3.49
N GLY A 44 8.74 15.02 3.76
CA GLY A 44 9.56 15.52 4.87
C GLY A 44 8.79 15.41 6.19
N SER A 45 9.45 14.90 7.23
CA SER A 45 8.90 14.86 8.58
C SER A 45 10.01 15.07 9.61
N ASP A 46 9.67 15.79 10.68
CA ASP A 46 10.54 15.95 11.84
C ASP A 46 10.21 14.88 12.90
N GLU A 47 11.10 14.69 13.87
CA GLU A 47 10.89 13.76 14.96
C GLU A 47 10.00 14.36 16.04
N TYR A 48 8.85 13.73 16.26
CA TYR A 48 7.92 14.07 17.32
C TYR A 48 7.19 12.81 17.82
N GLN A 49 7.79 12.14 18.77
CA GLN A 49 7.21 10.91 19.35
C GLN A 49 5.92 11.19 20.14
N PRO A 50 4.89 10.34 20.03
CA PRO A 50 4.81 9.08 19.29
C PRO A 50 4.27 9.22 17.85
N TYR A 51 4.14 10.45 17.34
CA TYR A 51 3.45 10.74 16.08
C TYR A 51 4.34 10.46 14.87
N SER A 52 5.58 10.95 14.88
CA SER A 52 6.59 10.71 13.85
C SER A 52 7.95 10.52 14.48
N TYR A 53 8.65 9.44 14.14
CA TYR A 53 9.99 9.15 14.62
C TYR A 53 10.67 8.12 13.73
N TYR A 54 11.98 7.96 13.89
CA TYR A 54 12.75 6.96 13.15
C TYR A 54 13.32 5.92 14.11
N ASN A 55 13.22 4.66 13.72
CA ASN A 55 13.85 3.57 14.45
C ASN A 55 15.37 3.58 14.28
N VAL A 56 16.06 2.72 15.04
CA VAL A 56 17.52 2.56 14.98
C VAL A 56 18.00 2.14 13.58
N ASP A 57 17.18 1.47 12.82
CA ASP A 57 17.44 1.06 11.43
C ASP A 57 17.10 2.16 10.40
N GLY A 58 16.66 3.33 10.86
CA GLY A 58 16.24 4.45 10.01
C GLY A 58 14.83 4.32 9.42
N SER A 59 14.04 3.31 9.81
CA SER A 59 12.67 3.16 9.33
C SER A 59 11.73 4.17 9.99
N PRO A 60 10.91 4.89 9.21
CA PRO A 60 9.94 5.84 9.74
C PRO A 60 8.78 5.11 10.42
N GLN A 61 8.38 5.59 11.60
CA GLN A 61 7.35 5.05 12.46
C GLN A 61 6.47 6.15 13.04
N GLY A 62 5.29 5.76 13.53
CA GLY A 62 4.36 6.64 14.24
C GLY A 62 3.03 6.81 13.53
N VAL A 63 2.07 7.41 14.23
CA VAL A 63 0.69 7.57 13.75
C VAL A 63 0.64 8.42 12.47
N ASP A 64 1.39 9.51 12.42
CA ASP A 64 1.45 10.39 11.27
C ASP A 64 2.05 9.69 10.05
N VAL A 65 3.07 8.85 10.26
CA VAL A 65 3.70 8.06 9.20
C VAL A 65 2.72 7.05 8.62
N GLU A 66 1.98 6.34 9.46
CA GLU A 66 0.99 5.36 8.99
C GLU A 66 -0.18 6.04 8.27
N MET A 67 -0.64 7.18 8.77
CA MET A 67 -1.67 7.98 8.10
C MET A 67 -1.22 8.47 6.73
N ALA A 68 -0.02 9.01 6.64
CA ALA A 68 0.55 9.48 5.39
C ALA A 68 0.73 8.34 4.39
N ARG A 69 1.27 7.19 4.82
CA ARG A 69 1.38 6.00 3.97
C ARG A 69 0.05 5.62 3.34
N GLU A 70 -0.98 5.49 4.13
CA GLU A 70 -2.30 5.08 3.64
C GLU A 70 -2.93 6.15 2.76
N ALA A 71 -2.82 7.44 3.12
CA ALA A 71 -3.36 8.54 2.33
C ALA A 71 -2.72 8.61 0.93
N PHE A 72 -1.39 8.62 0.86
CA PHE A 72 -0.67 8.72 -0.42
C PHE A 72 -0.81 7.46 -1.27
N ARG A 73 -0.85 6.28 -0.65
CA ARG A 73 -1.13 5.03 -1.36
C ARG A 73 -2.51 5.06 -2.03
N ARG A 74 -3.55 5.57 -1.34
CA ARG A 74 -4.90 5.75 -1.93
C ARG A 74 -4.93 6.76 -3.07
N MET A 75 -4.04 7.74 -3.04
CA MET A 75 -3.86 8.71 -4.11
C MET A 75 -3.02 8.18 -5.28
N GLY A 76 -2.51 6.96 -5.20
CA GLY A 76 -1.71 6.34 -6.26
C GLY A 76 -0.23 6.71 -6.21
N TYR A 77 0.30 7.02 -5.03
CA TYR A 77 1.72 7.33 -4.82
C TYR A 77 2.40 6.31 -3.90
N ALA A 78 3.71 6.13 -4.10
CA ALA A 78 4.58 5.40 -3.18
C ALA A 78 5.29 6.42 -2.25
N PRO A 79 4.86 6.57 -0.99
CA PRO A 79 5.43 7.53 -0.08
C PRO A 79 6.84 7.13 0.39
N VAL A 80 7.78 8.05 0.31
CA VAL A 80 9.14 7.92 0.82
C VAL A 80 9.36 9.00 1.87
N PHE A 81 9.65 8.59 3.11
CA PHE A 81 9.87 9.54 4.21
C PHE A 81 11.32 9.95 4.29
N ARG A 82 11.53 11.24 4.55
CA ARG A 82 12.83 11.85 4.78
C ARG A 82 12.79 12.72 6.02
N HIS A 83 13.76 12.53 6.91
CA HIS A 83 13.91 13.42 8.06
C HIS A 83 14.28 14.83 7.58
N VAL A 84 13.53 15.82 8.07
CA VAL A 84 13.76 17.25 7.84
C VAL A 84 13.57 17.94 9.16
N ALA A 85 14.61 18.60 9.64
CA ALA A 85 14.53 19.42 10.85
C ALA A 85 13.56 20.60 10.63
N TRP A 86 12.91 21.01 11.68
CA TRP A 86 11.91 22.09 11.59
C TRP A 86 12.44 23.36 10.95
N GLU A 87 13.67 23.73 11.28
CA GLU A 87 14.34 24.92 10.78
C GLU A 87 14.57 24.88 9.26
N ASP A 88 14.77 23.68 8.71
CA ASP A 88 15.15 23.47 7.31
C ASP A 88 13.94 23.20 6.40
N LYS A 89 12.72 23.19 6.94
CA LYS A 89 11.50 22.77 6.22
C LYS A 89 11.21 23.59 4.97
N ASP A 90 11.41 24.90 5.07
CA ASP A 90 11.10 25.84 3.97
C ASP A 90 12.13 25.73 2.84
N GLU A 91 13.40 25.53 3.20
CA GLU A 91 14.48 25.28 2.23
C GLU A 91 14.28 23.95 1.53
N ALA A 92 13.96 22.89 2.28
CA ALA A 92 13.73 21.54 1.75
C ALA A 92 12.57 21.50 0.75
N LEU A 93 11.53 22.32 0.95
CA LEU A 93 10.44 22.48 -0.02
C LEU A 93 10.88 23.30 -1.22
N ALA A 94 11.60 24.39 -1.00
CA ALA A 94 11.98 25.32 -2.06
C ALA A 94 13.00 24.71 -3.03
N ASP A 95 13.92 23.91 -2.54
CA ASP A 95 14.95 23.24 -3.36
C ASP A 95 14.51 21.89 -3.95
N GLY A 96 13.31 21.42 -3.59
CA GLY A 96 12.77 20.14 -4.07
C GLY A 96 13.37 18.92 -3.39
N THR A 97 14.02 19.06 -2.25
CA THR A 97 14.52 17.95 -1.42
C THR A 97 13.37 17.07 -0.93
N VAL A 98 12.21 17.69 -0.68
CA VAL A 98 10.94 17.02 -0.38
C VAL A 98 9.83 17.63 -1.22
N ASP A 99 8.82 16.81 -1.53
CA ASP A 99 7.64 17.25 -2.30
C ASP A 99 6.58 17.86 -1.39
N CYS A 100 6.50 17.38 -0.15
CA CYS A 100 5.60 17.91 0.87
C CYS A 100 6.13 17.65 2.27
N LEU A 101 5.55 18.35 3.25
CA LEU A 101 5.78 18.12 4.68
C LEU A 101 4.55 17.45 5.29
N TRP A 102 4.79 16.47 6.14
CA TRP A 102 3.75 15.76 6.87
C TRP A 102 4.22 15.47 8.30
N SER A 103 3.71 16.23 9.24
CA SER A 103 4.00 16.05 10.67
C SER A 103 2.98 16.82 11.49
N GLY A 104 2.92 16.56 12.79
CA GLY A 104 2.05 17.25 13.74
C GLY A 104 2.46 18.71 14.01
N PHE A 105 2.79 19.45 12.97
CA PHE A 105 3.14 20.85 13.06
C PHE A 105 1.93 21.68 13.46
N MET A 106 1.93 22.19 14.68
CA MET A 106 0.98 23.22 15.03
C MET A 106 1.38 24.52 14.32
N MET A 107 0.57 24.90 13.33
CA MET A 107 0.70 26.22 12.70
C MET A 107 0.16 27.28 13.67
N ASN A 108 0.97 27.63 14.67
CA ASN A 108 0.60 28.67 15.66
C ASN A 108 0.69 30.09 15.13
N ASN A 109 1.30 30.28 13.95
CA ASN A 109 1.33 31.56 13.26
C ASN A 109 1.04 31.33 11.78
N CYS A 110 -0.22 31.45 11.40
CA CYS A 110 -0.56 31.72 10.02
C CYS A 110 -0.23 33.21 9.76
N ASP A 111 1.00 33.52 9.50
CA ASP A 111 1.32 34.69 8.72
C ASP A 111 0.95 34.37 7.27
N CYS A 112 -0.35 34.46 6.99
CA CYS A 112 -0.83 34.49 5.62
C CYS A 112 -0.36 35.82 5.00
N LEU A 113 0.67 35.76 4.17
CA LEU A 113 0.99 36.80 3.22
C LEU A 113 -0.07 36.85 2.11
#